data_3aa2c265fd1f63f6d70e415ead525a27
#
_entry.id   3aa2c265fd1f63f6d70e415ead525a27
#
_cell.length_a   1.000
_cell.length_b   1.000
_cell.length_c   1.000
_cell.angle_alpha   90.00
_cell.angle_beta   90.00
_cell.angle_gamma   90.00
#
_symmetry.space_group_name_H-M   'P 1'
#
loop_
_entity.id
_entity.type
_entity.pdbx_description
1 polymer ?
#
loop_
_entity_poly.entity_id
_entity_poly.type
_entity_poly.pdbx_seq_one_letter_code
_entity_poly.pdbx_strand_id
1 'polypeptide(L)'
;MISNLFKSLRLTIAFCLFFSVFYIFVLWLFAQVAGPNKGNAELVTLNGKVVGAANVGQNFTQDIYFWGRPSHAGDGYDASSSAGSNKGPSNEEHLALLEERIDTFLVHHPYLTREKVPAEIITASSSGLDPLISPKAAYAQAKRVADARGWSEEKVMGLVNSHVEKP
;
A
#
# COMPACT_ATOMS: atom_id res chain seq x y z
N MET A 1 44.73 15.18 -19.44
CA MET A 1 43.32 15.51 -19.12
C MET A 1 42.35 14.76 -20.06
N ILE A 2 42.39 14.98 -21.34
CA ILE A 2 41.48 14.33 -22.33
C ILE A 2 41.54 12.78 -22.30
N SER A 3 42.74 12.17 -22.19
CA SER A 3 42.87 10.72 -22.07
C SER A 3 42.16 10.14 -20.85
N ASN A 4 42.13 10.84 -19.72
CA ASN A 4 41.43 10.38 -18.53
C ASN A 4 39.90 10.51 -18.68
N LEU A 5 39.45 11.53 -19.41
CA LEU A 5 38.02 11.68 -19.75
C LEU A 5 37.52 10.49 -20.58
N PHE A 6 38.24 10.08 -21.61
CA PHE A 6 37.87 8.91 -22.39
C PHE A 6 37.93 7.59 -21.63
N LYS A 7 38.89 7.44 -20.69
CA LYS A 7 38.94 6.28 -19.80
C LYS A 7 37.73 6.24 -18.86
N SER A 8 37.38 7.37 -18.25
CA SER A 8 36.21 7.47 -17.38
C SER A 8 34.91 7.20 -18.13
N LEU A 9 34.76 7.77 -19.33
CA LEU A 9 33.58 7.54 -20.17
C LEU A 9 33.40 6.06 -20.53
N ARG A 10 34.49 5.39 -20.97
CA ARG A 10 34.47 3.95 -21.27
C ARG A 10 34.10 3.12 -20.05
N LEU A 11 34.65 3.44 -18.89
CA LEU A 11 34.34 2.73 -17.64
C LEU A 11 32.88 2.94 -17.23
N THR A 12 32.38 4.16 -17.33
CA THR A 12 30.98 4.48 -17.05
C THR A 12 30.04 3.68 -17.97
N ILE A 13 30.30 3.69 -19.29
CA ILE A 13 29.51 2.92 -20.24
C ILE A 13 29.55 1.42 -19.93
N ALA A 14 30.75 0.88 -19.62
CA ALA A 14 30.89 -0.53 -19.28
C ALA A 14 30.09 -0.90 -18.03
N PHE A 15 30.13 -0.09 -16.98
CA PHE A 15 29.34 -0.31 -15.77
C PHE A 15 27.85 -0.11 -16.01
N CYS A 16 27.45 0.87 -16.80
CA CYS A 16 26.03 1.03 -17.18
C CYS A 16 25.51 -0.23 -17.88
N LEU A 17 26.24 -0.77 -18.86
CA LEU A 17 25.84 -2.00 -19.54
C LEU A 17 25.85 -3.21 -18.61
N PHE A 18 26.88 -3.33 -17.76
CA PHE A 18 26.97 -4.43 -16.81
C PHE A 18 25.80 -4.42 -15.81
N PHE A 19 25.53 -3.29 -15.16
CA PHE A 19 24.49 -3.22 -14.13
C PHE A 19 23.07 -3.13 -14.71
N SER A 20 22.87 -2.41 -15.84
CA SER A 20 21.52 -2.23 -16.39
C SER A 20 21.06 -3.41 -17.27
N VAL A 21 21.98 -4.18 -17.84
CA VAL A 21 21.61 -5.30 -18.72
C VAL A 21 21.97 -6.63 -18.09
N PHE A 22 23.27 -6.88 -17.91
CA PHE A 22 23.74 -8.20 -17.47
C PHE A 22 23.24 -8.55 -16.05
N TYR A 23 23.42 -7.66 -15.09
CA TYR A 23 23.03 -7.91 -13.69
C TYR A 23 21.50 -8.09 -13.57
N ILE A 24 20.72 -7.22 -14.21
CA ILE A 24 19.26 -7.34 -14.20
C ILE A 24 18.81 -8.64 -14.87
N PHE A 25 19.44 -9.03 -16.00
CA PHE A 25 19.15 -10.28 -16.67
C PHE A 25 19.42 -11.50 -15.78
N VAL A 26 20.54 -11.51 -15.06
CA VAL A 26 20.87 -12.59 -14.11
C VAL A 26 19.83 -12.67 -12.98
N LEU A 27 19.42 -11.53 -12.41
CA LEU A 27 18.39 -11.49 -11.38
C LEU A 27 17.04 -11.98 -11.92
N TRP A 28 16.69 -11.58 -13.14
CA TRP A 28 15.47 -12.04 -13.80
C TRP A 28 15.49 -13.57 -14.02
N LEU A 29 16.59 -14.14 -14.53
CA LEU A 29 16.74 -15.58 -14.66
C LEU A 29 16.61 -16.31 -13.33
N PHE A 30 17.25 -15.79 -12.29
CA PHE A 30 17.14 -16.35 -10.94
C PHE A 30 15.69 -16.33 -10.45
N ALA A 31 14.97 -15.21 -10.62
CA ALA A 31 13.57 -15.11 -10.26
C ALA A 31 12.68 -16.10 -11.02
N GLN A 32 12.95 -16.35 -12.32
CA GLN A 32 12.20 -17.32 -13.12
C GLN A 32 12.37 -18.76 -12.64
N VAL A 33 13.54 -19.10 -12.07
CA VAL A 33 13.89 -20.47 -11.65
C VAL A 33 13.58 -20.70 -10.17
N ALA A 34 13.96 -19.77 -9.30
CA ALA A 34 13.92 -19.91 -7.85
C ALA A 34 12.88 -19.00 -7.16
N GLY A 35 12.36 -18.00 -7.85
CA GLY A 35 11.37 -17.09 -7.29
C GLY A 35 9.97 -17.70 -7.15
N PRO A 36 9.21 -17.32 -6.12
CA PRO A 36 7.80 -17.70 -6.01
C PRO A 36 7.06 -17.19 -7.24
N ASN A 37 6.12 -17.98 -7.75
CA ASN A 37 5.33 -17.67 -8.96
C ASN A 37 6.20 -17.23 -10.17
N LYS A 38 7.43 -17.77 -10.27
CA LYS A 38 8.43 -17.39 -11.30
C LYS A 38 8.75 -15.89 -11.30
N GLY A 39 8.78 -15.28 -10.12
CA GLY A 39 9.02 -13.84 -9.97
C GLY A 39 7.87 -12.93 -10.40
N ASN A 40 6.71 -13.49 -10.73
CA ASN A 40 5.52 -12.70 -11.04
C ASN A 40 4.67 -12.43 -9.78
N ALA A 41 3.89 -11.36 -9.81
CA ALA A 41 2.93 -11.08 -8.74
C ALA A 41 1.87 -12.18 -8.67
N GLU A 42 1.44 -12.52 -7.45
CA GLU A 42 0.28 -13.37 -7.22
C GLU A 42 -0.99 -12.58 -7.57
N LEU A 43 -1.77 -13.13 -8.51
CA LEU A 43 -2.99 -12.47 -8.98
C LEU A 43 -4.22 -13.03 -8.25
N VAL A 44 -5.10 -12.13 -7.82
CA VAL A 44 -6.41 -12.48 -7.25
C VAL A 44 -7.43 -12.52 -8.38
N THR A 45 -8.16 -13.63 -8.47
CA THR A 45 -9.20 -13.82 -9.48
C THR A 45 -10.56 -14.00 -8.83
N LEU A 46 -11.58 -13.36 -9.41
CA LEU A 46 -12.97 -13.52 -9.04
C LEU A 46 -13.77 -13.87 -10.29
N ASN A 47 -14.51 -15.00 -10.25
CA ASN A 47 -15.30 -15.50 -11.39
C ASN A 47 -14.47 -15.62 -12.70
N GLY A 48 -13.21 -16.06 -12.60
CA GLY A 48 -12.30 -16.21 -13.74
C GLY A 48 -11.70 -14.91 -14.29
N LYS A 49 -12.01 -13.75 -13.69
CA LYS A 49 -11.45 -12.46 -14.07
C LYS A 49 -10.43 -12.00 -13.03
N VAL A 50 -9.27 -11.54 -13.47
CA VAL A 50 -8.27 -10.93 -12.57
C VAL A 50 -8.85 -9.63 -12.02
N VAL A 51 -8.87 -9.50 -10.69
CA VAL A 51 -9.41 -8.34 -9.97
C VAL A 51 -8.33 -7.55 -9.22
N GLY A 52 -7.13 -8.08 -9.10
CA GLY A 52 -6.02 -7.40 -8.46
C GLY A 52 -4.82 -8.31 -8.24
N ALA A 53 -3.82 -7.81 -7.55
CA ALA A 53 -2.67 -8.58 -7.07
C ALA A 53 -2.74 -8.69 -5.53
N ALA A 54 -2.36 -9.84 -4.98
CA ALA A 54 -2.50 -10.14 -3.55
C ALA A 54 -1.76 -9.15 -2.63
N ASN A 55 -0.62 -8.64 -3.11
CA ASN A 55 0.24 -7.73 -2.34
C ASN A 55 0.04 -6.24 -2.70
N VAL A 56 -1.04 -5.91 -3.41
CA VAL A 56 -1.36 -4.53 -3.80
C VAL A 56 -2.75 -4.18 -3.29
N GLY A 57 -2.82 -3.17 -2.43
CA GLY A 57 -4.08 -2.64 -1.92
C GLY A 57 -4.93 -2.00 -3.01
N GLN A 58 -6.19 -1.75 -2.68
CA GLN A 58 -7.15 -1.09 -3.55
C GLN A 58 -7.85 0.03 -2.80
N ASN A 59 -8.28 1.05 -3.52
CA ASN A 59 -8.97 2.19 -2.94
C ASN A 59 -10.46 1.88 -2.75
N PHE A 60 -10.82 1.45 -1.54
CA PHE A 60 -12.21 1.25 -1.14
C PHE A 60 -12.72 2.50 -0.41
N THR A 61 -13.79 3.11 -0.92
CA THR A 61 -14.35 4.36 -0.40
C THR A 61 -15.80 4.21 0.11
N GLN A 62 -16.46 3.09 -0.19
CA GLN A 62 -17.83 2.85 0.26
C GLN A 62 -17.86 2.29 1.68
N ASP A 63 -18.91 2.64 2.44
CA ASP A 63 -19.05 2.25 3.85
C ASP A 63 -19.21 0.73 4.08
N ILE A 64 -19.61 0.00 3.07
CA ILE A 64 -19.73 -1.47 3.10
C ILE A 64 -18.40 -2.21 3.11
N TYR A 65 -17.28 -1.52 2.85
CA TYR A 65 -15.92 -2.09 2.82
C TYR A 65 -15.06 -1.53 3.95
N PHE A 66 -14.06 -2.30 4.38
CA PHE A 66 -12.97 -1.77 5.16
C PHE A 66 -12.14 -0.83 4.29
N TRP A 67 -11.81 0.33 4.81
CA TRP A 67 -10.94 1.27 4.16
C TRP A 67 -9.48 0.94 4.47
N GLY A 68 -8.65 1.01 3.46
CA GLY A 68 -7.20 0.86 3.59
C GLY A 68 -6.51 2.13 4.07
N ARG A 69 -5.19 2.11 4.02
CA ARG A 69 -4.36 3.28 4.31
C ARG A 69 -4.48 4.30 3.17
N PRO A 70 -4.32 5.61 3.44
CA PRO A 70 -4.19 6.60 2.37
C PRO A 70 -3.02 6.26 1.44
N SER A 71 -3.19 6.49 0.14
CA SER A 71 -2.18 6.21 -0.88
C SER A 71 -1.70 7.50 -1.54
N HIS A 72 -0.41 7.56 -1.84
CA HIS A 72 0.23 8.57 -2.69
C HIS A 72 0.81 7.95 -3.97
N ALA A 73 0.45 6.71 -4.29
CA ALA A 73 0.84 6.03 -5.52
C ALA A 73 -0.07 6.46 -6.66
N GLY A 74 0.41 7.33 -7.54
CA GLY A 74 -0.38 7.92 -8.63
C GLY A 74 -1.67 8.58 -8.12
N ASP A 75 -2.79 8.24 -8.73
CA ASP A 75 -4.14 8.69 -8.31
C ASP A 75 -4.72 7.86 -7.14
N GLY A 76 -3.90 7.07 -6.49
CA GLY A 76 -4.23 6.17 -5.40
C GLY A 76 -4.12 4.69 -5.78
N TYR A 77 -3.22 3.98 -5.09
CA TYR A 77 -2.94 2.55 -5.32
C TYR A 77 -2.49 2.18 -6.75
N ASP A 78 -1.90 3.13 -7.47
CA ASP A 78 -1.31 2.85 -8.79
C ASP A 78 0.04 2.13 -8.63
N ALA A 79 0.07 0.83 -8.94
CA ALA A 79 1.26 0.00 -8.84
C ALA A 79 2.37 0.41 -9.82
N SER A 80 2.06 1.16 -10.88
CA SER A 80 3.05 1.69 -11.82
C SER A 80 3.75 2.96 -11.31
N SER A 81 3.20 3.59 -10.27
CA SER A 81 3.68 4.85 -9.69
C SER A 81 3.75 4.80 -8.16
N SER A 82 4.39 3.74 -7.64
CA SER A 82 4.57 3.56 -6.19
C SER A 82 5.30 4.75 -5.57
N ALA A 83 4.69 5.40 -4.56
CA ALA A 83 5.25 6.55 -3.86
C ALA A 83 4.68 6.71 -2.46
N GLY A 84 5.45 7.36 -1.59
CA GLY A 84 5.00 7.86 -0.28
C GLY A 84 4.82 9.37 -0.29
N SER A 85 4.27 9.92 0.80
CA SER A 85 4.06 11.39 0.93
C SER A 85 5.36 12.20 0.92
N ASN A 86 6.46 11.61 1.39
CA ASN A 86 7.79 12.26 1.53
C ASN A 86 7.76 13.61 2.29
N LYS A 87 6.73 13.83 3.13
CA LYS A 87 6.54 15.03 3.93
C LYS A 87 7.10 14.83 5.33
N GLY A 88 7.81 15.84 5.84
CA GLY A 88 8.31 15.83 7.22
C GLY A 88 7.20 16.06 8.25
N PRO A 89 7.42 15.69 9.52
CA PRO A 89 6.41 15.83 10.59
C PRO A 89 6.07 17.29 10.95
N SER A 90 6.91 18.25 10.57
CA SER A 90 6.69 19.68 10.76
C SER A 90 6.12 20.40 9.53
N ASN A 91 5.78 19.68 8.46
CA ASN A 91 5.22 20.29 7.26
C ASN A 91 3.76 20.65 7.50
N GLU A 92 3.41 21.94 7.42
CA GLU A 92 2.08 22.46 7.74
C GLU A 92 0.99 21.90 6.83
N GLU A 93 1.24 21.77 5.52
CA GLU A 93 0.29 21.13 4.59
C GLU A 93 0.02 19.68 4.96
N HIS A 94 1.06 18.95 5.39
CA HIS A 94 0.91 17.57 5.81
C HIS A 94 0.06 17.47 7.07
N LEU A 95 0.31 18.32 8.05
CA LEU A 95 -0.49 18.37 9.29
C LEU A 95 -1.95 18.71 8.98
N ALA A 96 -2.22 19.70 8.14
CA ALA A 96 -3.58 20.04 7.72
C ALA A 96 -4.29 18.88 7.01
N LEU A 97 -3.57 18.15 6.14
CA LEU A 97 -4.10 16.96 5.47
C LEU A 97 -4.44 15.83 6.46
N LEU A 98 -3.61 15.64 7.50
CA LEU A 98 -3.91 14.65 8.54
C LEU A 98 -5.18 15.03 9.33
N GLU A 99 -5.35 16.30 9.67
CA GLU A 99 -6.54 16.82 10.32
C GLU A 99 -7.80 16.58 9.46
N GLU A 100 -7.77 16.93 8.18
CA GLU A 100 -8.86 16.67 7.24
C GLU A 100 -9.23 15.18 7.17
N ARG A 101 -8.23 14.30 7.14
CA ARG A 101 -8.44 12.84 7.11
C ARG A 101 -9.08 12.34 8.40
N ILE A 102 -8.68 12.87 9.56
CA ILE A 102 -9.32 12.55 10.84
C ILE A 102 -10.79 12.97 10.81
N ASP A 103 -11.07 14.19 10.41
CA ASP A 103 -12.43 14.72 10.39
C ASP A 103 -13.31 13.93 9.41
N THR A 104 -12.81 13.63 8.21
CA THR A 104 -13.49 12.78 7.24
C THR A 104 -13.76 11.38 7.79
N PHE A 105 -12.77 10.76 8.45
CA PHE A 105 -12.96 9.44 9.05
C PHE A 105 -14.04 9.47 10.14
N LEU A 106 -14.06 10.48 10.99
CA LEU A 106 -15.05 10.61 12.07
C LEU A 106 -16.47 10.86 11.57
N VAL A 107 -16.66 11.53 10.44
CA VAL A 107 -17.98 11.67 9.79
C VAL A 107 -18.61 10.30 9.51
N HIS A 108 -17.82 9.34 9.06
CA HIS A 108 -18.27 7.96 8.81
C HIS A 108 -18.24 7.06 10.06
N HIS A 109 -17.62 7.51 11.15
CA HIS A 109 -17.48 6.77 12.41
C HIS A 109 -17.88 7.62 13.63
N PRO A 110 -19.14 8.09 13.70
CA PRO A 110 -19.59 9.04 14.74
C PRO A 110 -19.55 8.46 16.16
N TYR A 111 -19.33 7.18 16.31
CA TYR A 111 -19.16 6.46 17.58
C TYR A 111 -17.72 6.49 18.11
N LEU A 112 -16.77 7.03 17.35
CA LEU A 112 -15.38 7.16 17.77
C LEU A 112 -15.07 8.59 18.22
N THR A 113 -14.11 8.70 19.12
CA THR A 113 -13.47 9.97 19.47
C THR A 113 -12.17 10.14 18.70
N ARG A 114 -11.69 11.38 18.57
CA ARG A 114 -10.48 11.72 17.83
C ARG A 114 -9.25 10.91 18.28
N GLU A 115 -9.09 10.72 19.58
CA GLU A 115 -7.96 9.97 20.17
C GLU A 115 -7.99 8.45 19.84
N LYS A 116 -9.15 7.97 19.42
CA LYS A 116 -9.35 6.55 19.05
C LYS A 116 -9.14 6.29 17.58
N VAL A 117 -8.98 7.33 16.74
CA VAL A 117 -8.66 7.15 15.32
C VAL A 117 -7.30 6.51 15.18
N PRO A 118 -7.18 5.36 14.49
CA PRO A 118 -5.89 4.71 14.29
C PRO A 118 -4.99 5.55 13.38
N ALA A 119 -3.74 5.78 13.79
CA ALA A 119 -2.80 6.64 13.04
C ALA A 119 -2.58 6.17 11.59
N GLU A 120 -2.62 4.87 11.33
CA GLU A 120 -2.42 4.31 10.00
C GLU A 120 -3.56 4.61 9.01
N ILE A 121 -4.78 4.85 9.52
CA ILE A 121 -5.92 5.24 8.66
C ILE A 121 -5.78 6.67 8.14
N ILE A 122 -4.97 7.49 8.77
CA ILE A 122 -4.74 8.88 8.36
C ILE A 122 -3.37 9.09 7.72
N THR A 123 -2.42 8.16 7.95
CA THR A 123 -1.06 8.25 7.42
C THR A 123 -0.86 7.33 6.23
N ALA A 124 -0.34 7.88 5.14
CA ALA A 124 -0.04 7.08 3.95
C ALA A 124 1.03 6.03 4.22
N SER A 125 0.94 4.89 3.54
CA SER A 125 2.03 3.93 3.49
C SER A 125 3.20 4.49 2.67
N SER A 126 4.42 4.00 2.93
CA SER A 126 5.61 4.44 2.20
C SER A 126 5.61 4.05 0.73
N SER A 127 4.98 2.92 0.40
CA SER A 127 4.82 2.46 -0.99
C SER A 127 3.57 3.03 -1.67
N GLY A 128 2.57 3.44 -0.89
CA GLY A 128 1.22 3.77 -1.38
C GLY A 128 0.43 2.53 -1.86
N LEU A 129 0.95 1.32 -1.67
CA LEU A 129 0.35 0.07 -2.19
C LEU A 129 0.02 -0.95 -1.10
N ASP A 130 0.23 -0.60 0.17
CA ASP A 130 0.05 -1.50 1.31
C ASP A 130 -1.39 -2.04 1.38
N PRO A 131 -1.63 -3.36 1.22
CA PRO A 131 -2.96 -3.95 1.29
C PRO A 131 -3.44 -4.18 2.72
N LEU A 132 -2.56 -4.04 3.72
CA LEU A 132 -2.83 -4.44 5.08
C LEU A 132 -3.26 -3.26 5.95
N ILE A 133 -4.13 -3.56 6.91
CA ILE A 133 -4.47 -2.67 8.01
C ILE A 133 -4.28 -3.44 9.33
N SER A 134 -3.96 -2.72 10.42
CA SER A 134 -3.85 -3.38 11.71
C SER A 134 -5.19 -3.87 12.23
N PRO A 135 -5.21 -4.85 13.15
CA PRO A 135 -6.42 -5.25 13.84
C PRO A 135 -7.14 -4.06 14.50
N LYS A 136 -6.39 -3.11 15.06
CA LYS A 136 -6.95 -1.89 15.67
C LYS A 136 -7.73 -1.05 14.66
N ALA A 137 -7.19 -0.89 13.45
CA ALA A 137 -7.87 -0.16 12.37
C ALA A 137 -9.10 -0.91 11.83
N ALA A 138 -9.04 -2.23 11.76
CA ALA A 138 -10.18 -3.05 11.38
C ALA A 138 -11.29 -2.97 12.44
N TYR A 139 -10.96 -3.10 13.74
CA TYR A 139 -11.96 -2.98 14.81
C TYR A 139 -12.61 -1.61 14.86
N ALA A 140 -11.87 -0.53 14.63
CA ALA A 140 -12.42 0.82 14.58
C ALA A 140 -13.50 0.98 13.49
N GLN A 141 -13.41 0.21 12.41
CA GLN A 141 -14.32 0.26 11.26
C GLN A 141 -15.46 -0.78 11.34
N ALA A 142 -15.36 -1.79 12.21
CA ALA A 142 -16.24 -2.95 12.23
C ALA A 142 -17.72 -2.56 12.36
N LYS A 143 -18.06 -1.62 13.25
CA LYS A 143 -19.43 -1.16 13.44
C LYS A 143 -20.00 -0.49 12.18
N ARG A 144 -19.26 0.39 11.52
CA ARG A 144 -19.71 1.04 10.27
C ARG A 144 -20.00 0.00 9.19
N VAL A 145 -19.07 -0.96 9.01
CA VAL A 145 -19.23 -2.02 8.01
C VAL A 145 -20.44 -2.92 8.33
N ALA A 146 -20.65 -3.24 9.61
CA ALA A 146 -21.80 -4.00 10.06
C ALA A 146 -23.12 -3.28 9.75
N ASP A 147 -23.23 -2.02 10.16
CA ASP A 147 -24.40 -1.17 9.94
C ASP A 147 -24.70 -1.04 8.43
N ALA A 148 -23.69 -0.77 7.60
CA ALA A 148 -23.83 -0.60 6.16
C ALA A 148 -24.22 -1.89 5.41
N ARG A 149 -23.88 -3.07 5.97
CA ARG A 149 -24.23 -4.39 5.40
C ARG A 149 -25.49 -5.00 6.00
N GLY A 150 -26.07 -4.39 7.03
CA GLY A 150 -27.18 -4.98 7.79
C GLY A 150 -26.77 -6.26 8.53
N TRP A 151 -25.52 -6.34 9.00
CA TRP A 151 -24.98 -7.46 9.78
C TRP A 151 -24.82 -7.08 11.25
N SER A 152 -24.74 -8.08 12.12
CA SER A 152 -24.36 -7.81 13.50
C SER A 152 -22.87 -7.46 13.61
N GLU A 153 -22.50 -6.59 14.54
CA GLU A 153 -21.11 -6.21 14.79
C GLU A 153 -20.29 -7.42 15.20
N GLU A 154 -20.85 -8.36 15.98
CA GLU A 154 -20.16 -9.59 16.39
C GLU A 154 -19.77 -10.46 15.18
N LYS A 155 -20.63 -10.52 14.14
CA LYS A 155 -20.31 -11.24 12.91
C LYS A 155 -19.11 -10.61 12.20
N VAL A 156 -19.08 -9.28 12.09
CA VAL A 156 -17.97 -8.56 11.45
C VAL A 156 -16.69 -8.70 12.27
N MET A 157 -16.78 -8.57 13.60
CA MET A 157 -15.64 -8.80 14.50
C MET A 157 -15.11 -10.23 14.41
N GLY A 158 -15.97 -11.22 14.30
CA GLY A 158 -15.58 -12.61 14.08
C GLY A 158 -14.81 -12.80 12.77
N LEU A 159 -15.23 -12.15 11.69
CA LEU A 159 -14.50 -12.16 10.42
C LEU A 159 -13.14 -11.47 10.55
N VAL A 160 -13.05 -10.31 11.20
CA VAL A 160 -11.78 -9.64 11.45
C VAL A 160 -10.84 -10.58 12.19
N ASN A 161 -11.30 -11.18 13.31
CA ASN A 161 -10.48 -12.07 14.13
C ASN A 161 -9.95 -13.29 13.36
N SER A 162 -10.74 -13.82 12.40
CA SER A 162 -10.33 -14.96 11.57
C SER A 162 -9.28 -14.62 10.52
N HIS A 163 -9.09 -13.33 10.21
CA HIS A 163 -8.11 -12.83 9.23
C HIS A 163 -6.91 -12.11 9.88
N VAL A 164 -6.82 -12.09 11.20
CA VAL A 164 -5.64 -11.56 11.89
C VAL A 164 -4.49 -12.52 11.72
N GLU A 165 -3.48 -12.10 10.98
CA GLU A 165 -2.20 -12.80 10.87
C GLU A 165 -1.33 -12.45 12.08
N LYS A 166 -0.74 -13.46 12.67
CA LYS A 166 0.23 -13.27 13.77
C LYS A 166 1.60 -12.98 13.18
N PRO A 167 2.40 -12.10 13.82
CA PRO A 167 3.77 -11.84 13.41
C PRO A 167 4.66 -13.07 13.51
#